data_c8877cda8c8f275dff36d675eb351764
#
_entry.id   c8877cda8c8f275dff36d675eb351764
#
_cell.length_a   1.000
_cell.length_b   1.000
_cell.length_c   1.000
_cell.angle_alpha   90.00
_cell.angle_beta   90.00
_cell.angle_gamma   90.00
#
_symmetry.space_group_name_H-M   'P 1'
#
loop_
_entity.id
_entity.type
_entity.pdbx_description
1 polymer ?
#
loop_
_entity_poly.entity_id
_entity_poly.type
_entity_poly.pdbx_seq_one_letter_code
_entity_poly.pdbx_strand_id
1 'polypeptide(L)'
;MDFKYCKLEIFIPETHISQLQKALQSVDAGHIGNYDSCMSCSKVTSYWRPLDGTSPYIGNVGEISCEPEMKVEVTVLQKKWMKPFR
;
A
#
# COMPACT_ATOMS: atom_id res chain seq x y z
N MET A 1 2.71 -16.00 19.77
CA MET A 1 2.06 -16.68 18.64
C MET A 1 2.64 -16.18 17.34
N ASP A 2 3.07 -17.10 16.48
CA ASP A 2 3.63 -16.75 15.20
C ASP A 2 2.53 -16.73 14.14
N PHE A 3 2.38 -15.62 13.46
CA PHE A 3 1.46 -15.50 12.33
C PHE A 3 2.22 -15.79 11.05
N LYS A 4 1.70 -16.70 10.25
CA LYS A 4 2.30 -17.05 8.97
C LYS A 4 2.15 -15.93 7.95
N TYR A 5 1.04 -15.21 7.98
CA TYR A 5 0.72 -14.15 7.05
C TYR A 5 0.49 -12.83 7.77
N CYS A 6 0.77 -11.75 7.08
CA CYS A 6 0.38 -10.43 7.52
C CYS A 6 -0.28 -9.69 6.36
N LYS A 7 -0.95 -8.60 6.67
CA LYS A 7 -1.64 -7.80 5.69
C LYS A 7 -0.92 -6.48 5.51
N LEU A 8 -0.63 -6.12 4.27
CA LEU A 8 -0.16 -4.78 3.92
C LEU A 8 -1.36 -3.94 3.50
N GLU A 9 -1.42 -2.72 4.00
CA GLU A 9 -2.39 -1.74 3.55
C GLU A 9 -1.63 -0.60 2.87
N ILE A 10 -2.03 -0.29 1.66
CA ILE A 10 -1.34 0.70 0.83
C ILE A 10 -2.37 1.68 0.31
N PHE A 11 -2.12 2.97 0.50
CA PHE A 11 -2.97 4.03 -0.05
C PHE A 11 -2.28 4.62 -1.27
N ILE A 12 -2.98 4.65 -2.39
CA ILE A 12 -2.37 5.01 -3.67
C ILE A 12 -3.43 5.64 -4.59
N PRO A 13 -3.05 6.59 -5.45
CA PRO A 13 -3.99 7.08 -6.46
C PRO A 13 -4.48 5.95 -7.37
N GLU A 14 -5.73 6.03 -7.77
CA GLU A 14 -6.36 4.99 -8.60
C GLU A 14 -5.58 4.71 -9.88
N THR A 15 -4.94 5.74 -10.43
CA THR A 15 -4.17 5.64 -11.68
C THR A 15 -2.94 4.75 -11.56
N HIS A 16 -2.51 4.39 -10.35
CA HIS A 16 -1.28 3.63 -10.12
C HIS A 16 -1.54 2.16 -9.73
N ILE A 17 -2.79 1.72 -9.74
CA ILE A 17 -3.15 0.36 -9.29
C ILE A 17 -2.45 -0.72 -10.12
N SER A 18 -2.46 -0.60 -11.44
CA SER A 18 -1.83 -1.58 -12.33
C SER A 18 -0.33 -1.71 -12.05
N GLN A 19 0.34 -0.59 -11.86
CA GLN A 19 1.79 -0.57 -11.58
C GLN A 19 2.08 -1.19 -10.23
N LEU A 20 1.25 -0.90 -9.23
CA LEU A 20 1.39 -1.48 -7.90
C LEU A 20 1.23 -2.99 -7.96
N GLN A 21 0.22 -3.49 -8.69
CA GLN A 21 -0.01 -4.93 -8.80
C GLN A 21 1.19 -5.64 -9.41
N LYS A 22 1.78 -5.07 -10.45
CA LYS A 22 2.98 -5.62 -11.07
C LYS A 22 4.17 -5.64 -10.13
N ALA A 23 4.35 -4.55 -9.38
CA ALA A 23 5.43 -4.46 -8.40
C ALA A 23 5.27 -5.50 -7.29
N LEU A 24 4.05 -5.66 -6.77
CA LEU A 24 3.76 -6.66 -5.73
C LEU A 24 3.96 -8.07 -6.27
N GLN A 25 3.53 -8.35 -7.49
CA GLN A 25 3.74 -9.65 -8.11
C GLN A 25 5.22 -9.98 -8.27
N SER A 26 6.03 -8.99 -8.60
CA SER A 26 7.47 -9.20 -8.81
C SER A 26 8.20 -9.67 -7.55
N VAL A 27 7.65 -9.41 -6.38
CA VAL A 27 8.20 -9.85 -5.09
C VAL A 27 7.31 -10.92 -4.44
N ASP A 28 6.41 -11.51 -5.21
CA ASP A 28 5.50 -12.57 -4.79
C ASP A 28 4.62 -12.20 -3.60
N ALA A 29 4.24 -10.94 -3.50
CA ALA A 29 3.21 -10.50 -2.56
C ALA A 29 1.84 -10.86 -3.12
N GLY A 30 0.90 -11.22 -2.25
CA GLY A 30 -0.44 -11.59 -2.68
C GLY A 30 -0.53 -13.00 -3.25
N HIS A 31 0.40 -13.87 -2.89
CA HIS A 31 0.37 -15.26 -3.29
C HIS A 31 -0.36 -16.07 -2.22
N ILE A 32 -1.52 -16.61 -2.55
CA ILE A 32 -2.36 -17.37 -1.63
C ILE A 32 -2.71 -18.71 -2.29
N GLY A 33 -2.16 -19.81 -1.77
CA GLY A 33 -2.38 -21.13 -2.34
C GLY A 33 -1.95 -21.17 -3.80
N ASN A 34 -2.89 -21.48 -4.69
CA ASN A 34 -2.64 -21.57 -6.13
C ASN A 34 -3.00 -20.26 -6.88
N TYR A 35 -3.15 -19.17 -6.13
CA TYR A 35 -3.41 -17.86 -6.73
C TYR A 35 -2.26 -16.92 -6.44
N ASP A 36 -1.87 -16.14 -7.43
CA ASP A 36 -0.94 -15.05 -7.22
C ASP A 36 -1.60 -13.72 -7.58
N SER A 37 -0.87 -12.64 -7.40
CA SER A 37 -1.35 -11.29 -7.72
C SER A 37 -2.65 -10.91 -7.03
N CYS A 38 -2.94 -11.54 -5.87
CA CYS A 38 -4.16 -11.26 -5.13
C CYS A 38 -4.06 -9.94 -4.41
N MET A 39 -5.06 -9.10 -4.59
CA MET A 39 -5.20 -7.87 -3.82
C MET A 39 -6.65 -7.44 -3.81
N SER A 40 -7.03 -6.72 -2.77
CA SER A 40 -8.36 -6.14 -2.64
C SER A 40 -8.24 -4.64 -2.62
N CYS A 41 -9.14 -3.96 -3.33
CA CYS A 41 -9.11 -2.51 -3.44
C CYS A 41 -10.45 -1.92 -3.01
N SER A 42 -10.40 -0.82 -2.29
CA SER A 42 -11.58 -0.05 -1.94
C SER A 42 -11.30 1.43 -2.13
N LYS A 43 -12.34 2.17 -2.55
CA LYS A 43 -12.23 3.61 -2.70
C LYS A 43 -12.34 4.27 -1.35
N VAL A 44 -11.43 5.20 -1.06
CA VAL A 44 -11.42 5.95 0.19
C VAL A 44 -11.22 7.43 -0.13
N THR A 45 -11.54 8.27 0.83
CA THR A 45 -11.19 9.68 0.79
C THR A 45 -10.09 9.89 1.80
N SER A 46 -8.96 10.38 1.35
CA SER A 46 -7.80 10.59 2.21
C SER A 46 -7.59 12.07 2.48
N TYR A 47 -7.14 12.35 3.68
CA TYR A 47 -6.83 13.71 4.12
C TYR A 47 -5.39 13.74 4.63
N TRP A 48 -4.69 14.81 4.30
CA TRP A 48 -3.35 15.03 4.84
C TRP A 48 -3.02 16.51 4.78
N ARG A 49 -2.00 16.90 5.50
CA ARG A 49 -1.52 18.29 5.47
C ARG A 49 -0.01 18.27 5.33
N PRO A 50 0.50 18.71 4.17
CA PRO A 50 1.96 18.83 4.02
C PRO A 50 2.53 19.84 5.01
N LEU A 51 3.62 19.49 5.65
CA LEU A 51 4.32 20.35 6.59
C LEU A 51 5.57 20.95 5.93
N ASP A 52 6.18 21.92 6.57
CA ASP A 52 7.40 22.54 6.07
C ASP A 52 8.46 21.47 5.80
N GLY A 53 9.15 21.61 4.68
CA GLY A 53 10.18 20.66 4.27
C GLY A 53 9.69 19.55 3.37
N THR A 54 8.38 19.45 3.11
CA THR A 54 7.85 18.47 2.17
C THR A 54 7.82 19.02 0.75
N SER A 55 7.85 18.10 -0.22
CA SER A 55 7.60 18.43 -1.63
C SER A 55 6.34 17.64 -2.03
N PRO A 56 5.15 18.18 -1.76
CA PRO A 56 3.93 17.41 -1.97
C PRO A 56 3.64 17.19 -3.44
N TYR A 57 3.25 15.94 -3.77
CA TYR A 57 2.79 15.59 -5.11
C TYR A 57 1.45 16.27 -5.41
N ILE A 58 0.56 16.28 -4.41
CA ILE A 58 -0.74 16.96 -4.49
C ILE A 58 -0.89 17.80 -3.22
N GLY A 59 -1.32 19.05 -3.40
CA GLY A 59 -1.62 19.94 -2.29
C GLY A 59 -0.51 20.92 -2.01
N ASN A 60 -0.71 21.72 -1.00
CA ASN A 60 0.17 22.83 -0.62
C ASN A 60 0.57 22.73 0.84
N VAL A 61 1.79 23.15 1.13
CA VAL A 61 2.30 23.18 2.52
C VAL A 61 1.35 23.99 3.40
N GLY A 62 1.00 23.43 4.54
CA GLY A 62 0.15 24.08 5.54
C GLY A 62 -1.35 23.99 5.29
N GLU A 63 -1.77 23.43 4.16
CA GLU A 63 -3.17 23.29 3.83
C GLU A 63 -3.60 21.82 3.88
N ILE A 64 -4.81 21.56 4.40
CA ILE A 64 -5.35 20.20 4.40
C ILE A 64 -5.79 19.85 2.98
N SER A 65 -5.24 18.77 2.47
CA SER A 65 -5.65 18.18 1.20
C SER A 65 -6.72 17.13 1.45
N CYS A 66 -7.61 16.96 0.48
CA CYS A 66 -8.67 15.97 0.53
C CYS A 66 -8.83 15.39 -0.87
N GLU A 67 -8.43 14.15 -1.05
CA GLU A 67 -8.40 13.53 -2.37
C GLU A 67 -8.92 12.10 -2.34
N PRO A 68 -9.52 11.65 -3.44
CA PRO A 68 -9.88 10.24 -3.56
C PRO A 68 -8.62 9.41 -3.74
N GLU A 69 -8.59 8.28 -3.07
CA GLU A 69 -7.51 7.31 -3.21
C GLU A 69 -8.07 5.90 -3.19
N MET A 70 -7.21 4.94 -3.53
CA MET A 70 -7.52 3.52 -3.36
C MET A 70 -6.76 3.00 -2.15
N LYS A 71 -7.47 2.28 -1.29
CA LYS A 71 -6.86 1.48 -0.24
C LYS A 71 -6.69 0.09 -0.80
N VAL A 72 -5.45 -0.38 -0.88
CA VAL A 72 -5.11 -1.71 -1.38
C VAL A 72 -4.69 -2.59 -0.23
N GLU A 73 -5.26 -3.78 -0.13
CA GLU A 73 -4.91 -4.75 0.89
C GLU A 73 -4.32 -5.97 0.23
N VAL A 74 -3.15 -6.40 0.72
CA VAL A 74 -2.40 -7.52 0.17
C VAL A 74 -1.92 -8.40 1.31
N THR A 75 -2.11 -9.71 1.17
CA THR A 75 -1.61 -10.68 2.12
C THR A 75 -0.20 -11.11 1.72
N VAL A 76 0.72 -11.12 2.67
CA VAL A 76 2.10 -11.53 2.44
C VAL A 76 2.56 -12.50 3.51
N LEU A 77 3.57 -13.32 3.16
CA LEU A 77 4.21 -14.18 4.14
C LEU A 77 5.09 -13.35 5.06
N GLN A 78 4.86 -13.46 6.35
CA GLN A 78 5.57 -12.67 7.35
C GLN A 78 7.08 -12.84 7.27
N LYS A 79 7.57 -14.06 7.13
CA LYS A 79 9.01 -14.36 7.03
C LYS A 79 9.68 -13.63 5.88
N LYS A 80 8.95 -13.39 4.81
CA LYS A 80 9.48 -12.77 3.61
C LYS A 80 9.66 -11.27 3.76
N TRP A 81 8.79 -10.65 4.56
CA TRP A 81 8.70 -9.19 4.63
C TRP A 81 9.25 -8.59 5.92
N MET A 82 9.29 -9.39 6.99
CA MET A 82 9.77 -8.92 8.28
C MET A 82 11.15 -9.49 8.56
N LYS A 83 12.15 -8.62 8.51
CA LYS A 83 13.52 -9.01 8.81
C LYS A 83 13.80 -8.83 10.30
N PRO A 84 14.58 -9.72 10.92
CA PRO A 84 14.94 -9.55 12.31
C PRO A 84 15.85 -8.34 12.48
N PHE A 85 15.72 -7.69 13.63
CA PHE A 85 16.65 -6.64 14.01
C PHE A 85 17.99 -7.24 14.40
N ARG A 86 19.01 -6.48 14.11
CA ARG A 86 20.38 -6.89 14.45
C ARG A 86 21.10 -5.79 15.18
#